data_254edcc8043c57ea313de10fc7e1741e
#
_entry.id   254edcc8043c57ea313de10fc7e1741e
#
_cell.length_a   1.000
_cell.length_b   1.000
_cell.length_c   1.000
_cell.angle_alpha   90.00
_cell.angle_beta   90.00
_cell.angle_gamma   90.00
#
_symmetry.space_group_name_H-M   'P 1'
#
loop_
_entity.id
_entity.type
_entity.pdbx_description
1 polymer ?
#
loop_
_entity_poly.entity_id
_entity_poly.type
_entity_poly.pdbx_seq_one_letter_code
_entity_poly.pdbx_strand_id
1 'polypeptide(L)'
;QGKEDEANAMYRQRRQEHHIRDLLRFGIQAVLVDDYEDIPVILKEIESRFRKKTIFISGSAEEYGTWDKQEALNFVHTLSASLVKAGYRVVNGFGWGIGSAVINGALDAIYTKPDKYSEDQLIMRPFPQHPSNGKELAELWDEYRHRMIGLSGIALFLFGNKVNDGQIVNASGVRREFQI
;
A
#
# COMPACT_ATOMS: atom_id res chain seq x y z
N GLN A 1 -28.88 24.85 39.74
CA GLN A 1 -27.67 24.99 38.90
C GLN A 1 -27.06 23.61 38.53
N GLY A 2 -26.75 22.69 39.48
CA GLY A 2 -26.12 21.39 39.17
C GLY A 2 -26.98 20.44 38.31
N LYS A 3 -28.30 20.37 38.55
CA LYS A 3 -29.21 19.50 37.75
C LYS A 3 -29.42 19.99 36.32
N GLU A 4 -29.32 21.29 36.08
CA GLU A 4 -29.45 21.91 34.76
C GLU A 4 -28.17 21.67 33.94
N ASP A 5 -27.00 21.68 34.60
CA ASP A 5 -25.72 21.37 34.00
C ASP A 5 -25.60 19.89 33.62
N GLU A 6 -26.12 18.96 34.45
CA GLU A 6 -26.18 17.52 34.15
C GLU A 6 -27.13 17.23 32.97
N ALA A 7 -28.31 17.86 32.92
CA ALA A 7 -29.22 17.69 31.79
C ALA A 7 -28.67 18.19 30.48
N ASN A 8 -27.94 19.30 30.50
CA ASN A 8 -27.24 19.85 29.33
C ASN A 8 -26.06 18.96 28.86
N ALA A 9 -25.36 18.34 29.81
CA ALA A 9 -24.28 17.38 29.50
C ALA A 9 -24.86 16.12 28.83
N MET A 10 -25.93 15.54 29.39
CA MET A 10 -26.59 14.38 28.79
C MET A 10 -27.17 14.68 27.40
N TYR A 11 -27.73 15.88 27.20
CA TYR A 11 -28.23 16.27 25.88
C TYR A 11 -27.09 16.37 24.84
N ARG A 12 -25.96 16.97 25.21
CA ARG A 12 -24.76 17.04 24.34
C ARG A 12 -24.23 15.66 23.98
N GLN A 13 -24.12 14.76 24.95
CA GLN A 13 -23.67 13.39 24.74
C GLN A 13 -24.60 12.64 23.78
N ARG A 14 -25.92 12.67 23.97
CA ARG A 14 -26.91 12.04 23.08
C ARG A 14 -26.80 12.58 21.64
N ARG A 15 -26.58 13.87 21.49
CA ARG A 15 -26.40 14.50 20.18
C ARG A 15 -25.15 14.03 19.49
N GLN A 16 -24.03 13.89 20.22
CA GLN A 16 -22.78 13.33 19.69
C GLN A 16 -22.97 11.87 19.24
N GLU A 17 -23.59 11.03 20.06
CA GLU A 17 -23.89 9.64 19.72
C GLU A 17 -24.75 9.51 18.46
N HIS A 18 -25.71 10.43 18.28
CA HIS A 18 -26.53 10.45 17.08
C HIS A 18 -25.69 10.80 15.84
N HIS A 19 -24.85 11.82 15.91
CA HIS A 19 -23.96 12.21 14.83
C HIS A 19 -22.98 11.07 14.46
N ILE A 20 -22.41 10.37 15.44
CA ILE A 20 -21.53 9.23 15.20
C ILE A 20 -22.27 8.12 14.44
N ARG A 21 -23.52 7.82 14.84
CA ARG A 21 -24.33 6.82 14.13
C ARG A 21 -24.64 7.23 12.68
N ASP A 22 -24.92 8.49 12.45
CA ASP A 22 -25.17 8.99 11.10
C ASP A 22 -23.90 8.91 10.23
N LEU A 23 -22.73 9.29 10.75
CA LEU A 23 -21.46 9.16 10.05
C LEU A 23 -21.14 7.71 9.69
N LEU A 24 -21.40 6.76 10.61
CA LEU A 24 -21.20 5.33 10.38
C LEU A 24 -22.05 4.80 9.21
N ARG A 25 -23.27 5.33 9.01
CA ARG A 25 -24.13 4.96 7.86
C ARG A 25 -23.50 5.33 6.52
N PHE A 26 -22.66 6.34 6.51
CA PHE A 26 -21.89 6.76 5.33
C PHE A 26 -20.50 6.13 5.28
N GLY A 27 -20.22 5.13 6.10
CA GLY A 27 -18.91 4.47 6.16
C GLY A 27 -17.80 5.32 6.81
N ILE A 28 -18.17 6.44 7.45
CA ILE A 28 -17.23 7.33 8.13
C ILE A 28 -17.11 6.88 9.60
N GLN A 29 -15.90 6.50 10.00
CA GLN A 29 -15.61 6.19 11.40
C GLN A 29 -15.29 7.47 12.15
N ALA A 30 -16.02 7.73 13.24
CA ALA A 30 -15.75 8.84 14.13
C ALA A 30 -15.03 8.33 15.39
N VAL A 31 -13.99 9.03 15.79
CA VAL A 31 -13.26 8.78 17.05
C VAL A 31 -13.52 9.96 17.96
N LEU A 32 -14.05 9.69 19.17
CA LEU A 32 -14.15 10.68 20.23
C LEU A 32 -12.80 10.82 20.91
N VAL A 33 -12.37 12.06 21.10
CA VAL A 33 -11.12 12.41 21.74
C VAL A 33 -11.45 13.32 22.90
N ASP A 34 -11.09 12.91 24.11
CA ASP A 34 -11.33 13.69 25.32
C ASP A 34 -10.30 14.80 25.48
N ASP A 35 -9.05 14.53 25.07
CA ASP A 35 -7.96 15.49 25.06
C ASP A 35 -7.38 15.62 23.65
N TYR A 36 -7.19 16.85 23.19
CA TYR A 36 -6.56 17.10 21.89
C TYR A 36 -5.09 16.62 21.82
N GLU A 37 -4.42 16.47 22.97
CA GLU A 37 -3.07 15.90 23.05
C GLU A 37 -3.02 14.43 22.63
N ASP A 38 -4.14 13.71 22.67
CA ASP A 38 -4.25 12.32 22.21
C ASP A 38 -4.33 12.20 20.68
N ILE A 39 -4.66 13.28 19.96
CA ILE A 39 -4.81 13.27 18.50
C ILE A 39 -3.55 12.73 17.78
N PRO A 40 -2.31 13.16 18.10
CA PRO A 40 -1.11 12.63 17.45
C PRO A 40 -0.93 11.12 17.66
N VAL A 41 -1.29 10.61 18.83
CA VAL A 41 -1.20 9.17 19.16
C VAL A 41 -2.20 8.38 18.34
N ILE A 42 -3.45 8.86 18.25
CA ILE A 42 -4.52 8.24 17.45
C ILE A 42 -4.15 8.24 15.97
N LEU A 43 -3.66 9.37 15.43
CA LEU A 43 -3.23 9.46 14.03
C LEU A 43 -2.09 8.50 13.72
N LYS A 44 -1.12 8.35 14.63
CA LYS A 44 -0.01 7.39 14.48
C LYS A 44 -0.50 5.94 14.48
N GLU A 45 -1.48 5.61 15.31
CA GLU A 45 -2.09 4.29 15.31
C GLU A 45 -2.86 4.01 14.01
N ILE A 46 -3.63 5.00 13.51
CA ILE A 46 -4.32 4.90 12.22
C ILE A 46 -3.31 4.69 11.09
N GLU A 47 -2.22 5.48 11.06
CA GLU A 47 -1.13 5.31 10.09
C GLU A 47 -0.52 3.91 10.17
N SER A 48 -0.22 3.42 11.36
CA SER A 48 0.34 2.09 11.58
C SER A 48 -0.58 0.99 11.02
N ARG A 49 -1.87 1.07 11.31
CA ARG A 49 -2.88 0.13 10.77
C ARG A 49 -2.99 0.21 9.25
N PHE A 50 -2.95 1.41 8.70
CA PHE A 50 -2.95 1.62 7.26
C PHE A 50 -1.74 0.99 6.61
N ARG A 51 -0.54 1.19 7.16
CA ARG A 51 0.71 0.59 6.67
C ARG A 51 0.68 -0.94 6.73
N LYS A 52 0.19 -1.54 7.82
CA LYS A 52 0.03 -2.99 7.97
C LYS A 52 -0.93 -3.60 6.94
N LYS A 53 -1.83 -2.81 6.36
CA LYS A 53 -2.75 -3.19 5.28
C LYS A 53 -2.21 -2.86 3.89
N THR A 54 -0.95 -2.44 3.78
CA THR A 54 -0.30 -2.09 2.51
C THR A 54 0.93 -2.98 2.32
N ILE A 55 0.98 -3.66 1.18
CA ILE A 55 2.03 -4.62 0.83
C ILE A 55 2.79 -4.07 -0.37
N PHE A 56 4.10 -3.90 -0.22
CA PHE A 56 5.00 -3.61 -1.30
C PHE A 56 5.44 -4.91 -1.97
N ILE A 57 5.23 -5.03 -3.28
CA ILE A 57 5.73 -6.15 -4.07
C ILE A 57 6.89 -5.66 -4.92
N SER A 58 8.08 -6.06 -4.54
CA SER A 58 9.31 -5.85 -5.29
C SER A 58 9.69 -7.09 -6.06
N GLY A 59 10.25 -6.91 -7.24
CA GLY A 59 10.82 -8.03 -7.97
C GLY A 59 11.33 -7.64 -9.34
N SER A 60 12.21 -8.49 -9.85
CA SER A 60 12.76 -8.41 -11.19
C SER A 60 13.08 -9.81 -11.65
N ALA A 61 12.63 -10.20 -12.83
CA ALA A 61 12.88 -11.52 -13.36
C ALA A 61 13.17 -11.49 -14.85
N GLU A 62 14.33 -11.95 -15.21
CA GLU A 62 14.67 -12.41 -16.55
C GLU A 62 14.50 -13.92 -16.62
N GLU A 63 14.91 -14.59 -15.54
CA GLU A 63 14.73 -16.02 -15.33
C GLU A 63 13.89 -16.29 -14.08
N TYR A 64 13.13 -17.37 -14.11
CA TYR A 64 12.19 -17.74 -13.06
C TYR A 64 12.62 -18.97 -12.25
N GLY A 65 13.94 -19.28 -12.28
CA GLY A 65 14.53 -20.44 -11.62
C GLY A 65 14.05 -21.75 -12.26
N THR A 66 13.48 -22.63 -11.44
CA THR A 66 12.93 -23.91 -11.91
C THR A 66 11.48 -23.81 -12.43
N TRP A 67 10.88 -22.64 -12.37
CA TRP A 67 9.51 -22.43 -12.81
C TRP A 67 9.44 -22.12 -14.30
N ASP A 68 8.41 -22.62 -14.96
CA ASP A 68 8.04 -22.09 -16.26
C ASP A 68 7.64 -20.61 -16.14
N LYS A 69 8.00 -19.82 -17.15
CA LYS A 69 7.71 -18.39 -17.17
C LYS A 69 6.23 -18.08 -16.97
N GLN A 70 5.37 -18.84 -17.65
CA GLN A 70 3.92 -18.63 -17.58
C GLN A 70 3.38 -18.99 -16.19
N GLU A 71 3.86 -20.08 -15.60
CA GLU A 71 3.49 -20.47 -14.24
C GLU A 71 3.92 -19.42 -13.23
N ALA A 72 5.14 -18.91 -13.33
CA ALA A 72 5.66 -17.85 -12.46
C ALA A 72 4.83 -16.56 -12.57
N LEU A 73 4.48 -16.13 -13.77
CA LEU A 73 3.65 -14.95 -13.98
C LEU A 73 2.20 -15.17 -13.51
N ASN A 74 1.64 -16.35 -13.70
CA ASN A 74 0.32 -16.72 -13.16
C ASN A 74 0.31 -16.72 -11.62
N PHE A 75 1.38 -17.21 -11.00
CA PHE A 75 1.54 -17.12 -9.54
C PHE A 75 1.54 -15.66 -9.06
N VAL A 76 2.35 -14.79 -9.67
CA VAL A 76 2.44 -13.36 -9.31
C VAL A 76 1.10 -12.66 -9.50
N HIS A 77 0.41 -12.91 -10.61
CA HIS A 77 -0.93 -12.41 -10.88
C HIS A 77 -1.92 -12.84 -9.80
N THR A 78 -1.98 -14.15 -9.52
CA THR A 78 -2.89 -14.73 -8.52
C THR A 78 -2.59 -14.22 -7.12
N LEU A 79 -1.31 -14.07 -6.76
CA LEU A 79 -0.88 -13.49 -5.49
C LEU A 79 -1.43 -12.07 -5.33
N SER A 80 -1.18 -11.21 -6.33
CA SER A 80 -1.65 -9.82 -6.30
C SER A 80 -3.18 -9.72 -6.21
N ALA A 81 -3.91 -10.50 -7.02
CA ALA A 81 -5.36 -10.58 -6.97
C ALA A 81 -5.87 -11.04 -5.58
N SER A 82 -5.21 -12.03 -4.98
CA SER A 82 -5.58 -12.56 -3.67
C SER A 82 -5.37 -11.55 -2.55
N LEU A 83 -4.30 -10.78 -2.62
CA LEU A 83 -4.02 -9.69 -1.66
C LEU A 83 -5.10 -8.62 -1.71
N VAL A 84 -5.49 -8.16 -2.90
CA VAL A 84 -6.59 -7.20 -3.08
C VAL A 84 -7.90 -7.77 -2.55
N LYS A 85 -8.23 -9.04 -2.87
CA LYS A 85 -9.42 -9.75 -2.37
C LYS A 85 -9.44 -9.88 -0.85
N ALA A 86 -8.28 -9.99 -0.22
CA ALA A 86 -8.11 -10.02 1.24
C ALA A 86 -8.14 -8.61 1.89
N GLY A 87 -8.36 -7.55 1.11
CA GLY A 87 -8.48 -6.19 1.60
C GLY A 87 -7.14 -5.47 1.84
N TYR A 88 -6.06 -5.98 1.26
CA TYR A 88 -4.77 -5.29 1.25
C TYR A 88 -4.68 -4.31 0.08
N ARG A 89 -3.82 -3.31 0.24
CA ARG A 89 -3.32 -2.47 -0.83
C ARG A 89 -2.00 -3.04 -1.34
N VAL A 90 -1.81 -2.97 -2.64
CA VAL A 90 -0.59 -3.42 -3.31
C VAL A 90 0.16 -2.21 -3.85
N VAL A 91 1.41 -2.03 -3.44
CA VAL A 91 2.34 -1.03 -3.97
C VAL A 91 3.32 -1.74 -4.89
N ASN A 92 3.52 -1.22 -6.10
CA ASN A 92 4.47 -1.78 -7.06
C ASN A 92 5.21 -0.69 -7.83
N GLY A 93 6.51 -0.86 -8.01
CA GLY A 93 7.40 0.02 -8.77
C GLY A 93 7.50 -0.31 -10.26
N PHE A 94 6.67 -1.21 -10.77
CA PHE A 94 6.71 -1.72 -12.14
C PHE A 94 8.03 -2.44 -12.45
N GLY A 95 8.42 -3.39 -11.58
CA GLY A 95 9.65 -4.17 -11.76
C GLY A 95 9.68 -5.00 -13.03
N TRP A 96 10.85 -5.11 -13.63
CA TRP A 96 11.06 -5.87 -14.86
C TRP A 96 10.61 -7.32 -14.73
N GLY A 97 9.96 -7.85 -15.75
CA GLY A 97 9.53 -9.24 -15.84
C GLY A 97 8.30 -9.62 -14.99
N ILE A 98 8.04 -8.95 -13.89
CA ILE A 98 6.89 -9.30 -13.03
C ILE A 98 5.88 -8.15 -12.81
N GLY A 99 6.27 -6.91 -13.03
CA GLY A 99 5.47 -5.74 -12.68
C GLY A 99 4.08 -5.74 -13.34
N SER A 100 3.99 -6.12 -14.61
CA SER A 100 2.72 -6.24 -15.32
C SER A 100 1.81 -7.32 -14.72
N ALA A 101 2.36 -8.46 -14.27
CA ALA A 101 1.58 -9.51 -13.63
C ALA A 101 1.02 -9.06 -12.27
N VAL A 102 1.80 -8.30 -11.48
CA VAL A 102 1.30 -7.68 -10.23
C VAL A 102 0.13 -6.75 -10.52
N ILE A 103 0.30 -5.84 -11.47
CA ILE A 103 -0.72 -4.84 -11.81
C ILE A 103 -1.97 -5.50 -12.34
N ASN A 104 -1.84 -6.40 -13.32
CA ASN A 104 -2.97 -7.08 -13.93
C ASN A 104 -3.74 -7.93 -12.91
N GLY A 105 -3.04 -8.60 -11.98
CA GLY A 105 -3.70 -9.36 -10.91
C GLY A 105 -4.52 -8.47 -9.98
N ALA A 106 -4.00 -7.32 -9.58
CA ALA A 106 -4.73 -6.36 -8.77
C ALA A 106 -5.95 -5.81 -9.52
N LEU A 107 -5.78 -5.37 -10.78
CA LEU A 107 -6.86 -4.85 -11.62
C LEU A 107 -7.96 -5.90 -11.88
N ASP A 108 -7.57 -7.17 -12.13
CA ASP A 108 -8.53 -8.26 -12.29
C ASP A 108 -9.44 -8.39 -11.06
N ALA A 109 -8.86 -8.36 -9.86
CA ALA A 109 -9.65 -8.39 -8.63
C ALA A 109 -10.59 -7.19 -8.49
N ILE A 110 -10.08 -5.97 -8.75
CA ILE A 110 -10.82 -4.71 -8.64
C ILE A 110 -12.00 -4.69 -9.61
N TYR A 111 -11.74 -4.93 -10.91
CA TYR A 111 -12.78 -4.83 -11.92
C TYR A 111 -13.77 -6.00 -11.96
N THR A 112 -13.38 -7.16 -11.40
CA THR A 112 -14.33 -8.27 -11.22
C THR A 112 -15.44 -7.94 -10.21
N LYS A 113 -15.14 -7.12 -9.19
CA LYS A 113 -16.12 -6.69 -8.16
C LYS A 113 -15.87 -5.23 -7.74
N PRO A 114 -16.19 -4.26 -8.62
CA PRO A 114 -15.91 -2.85 -8.37
C PRO A 114 -16.70 -2.27 -7.19
N ASP A 115 -17.84 -2.88 -6.84
CA ASP A 115 -18.62 -2.48 -5.65
C ASP A 115 -17.95 -2.87 -4.34
N LYS A 116 -16.98 -3.80 -4.38
CA LYS A 116 -16.30 -4.33 -3.19
C LYS A 116 -14.86 -3.87 -3.08
N TYR A 117 -14.17 -3.70 -4.20
CA TYR A 117 -12.75 -3.37 -4.27
C TYR A 117 -12.56 -2.03 -4.98
N SER A 118 -11.62 -1.22 -4.49
CA SER A 118 -11.35 0.12 -4.99
C SER A 118 -10.02 0.17 -5.74
N GLU A 119 -9.92 1.04 -6.73
CA GLU A 119 -8.66 1.37 -7.43
C GLU A 119 -7.58 1.88 -6.46
N ASP A 120 -7.96 2.45 -5.32
CA ASP A 120 -7.04 2.86 -4.26
C ASP A 120 -6.25 1.68 -3.64
N GLN A 121 -6.68 0.43 -3.92
CA GLN A 121 -5.95 -0.75 -3.50
C GLN A 121 -4.74 -1.07 -4.39
N LEU A 122 -4.58 -0.40 -5.53
CA LEU A 122 -3.40 -0.52 -6.38
C LEU A 122 -2.66 0.82 -6.46
N ILE A 123 -1.46 0.86 -5.89
CA ILE A 123 -0.60 2.04 -5.88
C ILE A 123 0.58 1.79 -6.81
N MET A 124 0.51 2.35 -8.01
CA MET A 124 1.60 2.28 -8.97
C MET A 124 2.59 3.42 -8.76
N ARG A 125 3.87 3.08 -8.67
CA ARG A 125 4.97 4.04 -8.47
C ARG A 125 6.13 3.73 -9.43
N PRO A 126 5.95 3.96 -10.75
CA PRO A 126 7.03 3.77 -11.71
C PRO A 126 8.19 4.73 -11.41
N PHE A 127 9.41 4.23 -11.54
CA PHE A 127 10.60 5.01 -11.27
C PHE A 127 10.78 6.16 -12.27
N PRO A 128 11.27 7.33 -11.84
CA PRO A 128 11.66 8.41 -12.74
C PRO A 128 12.66 7.94 -13.79
N GLN A 129 12.48 8.39 -15.02
CA GLN A 129 13.34 8.01 -16.15
C GLN A 129 14.32 9.12 -16.55
N HIS A 130 14.13 10.33 -16.00
CA HIS A 130 14.95 11.49 -16.31
C HIS A 130 15.40 12.20 -15.03
N PRO A 131 16.65 12.75 -15.00
CA PRO A 131 17.10 13.63 -13.95
C PRO A 131 16.16 14.83 -13.78
N SER A 132 15.93 15.26 -12.56
CA SER A 132 15.09 16.41 -12.26
C SER A 132 15.56 17.12 -10.97
N ASN A 133 15.21 18.39 -10.85
CA ASN A 133 15.54 19.21 -9.68
C ASN A 133 17.05 19.25 -9.31
N GLY A 134 17.92 19.18 -10.32
CA GLY A 134 19.38 19.18 -10.11
C GLY A 134 19.95 17.91 -9.48
N LYS A 135 19.15 16.84 -9.42
CA LYS A 135 19.58 15.52 -8.89
C LYS A 135 19.84 14.53 -10.00
N GLU A 136 20.85 13.73 -9.79
CA GLU A 136 21.15 12.59 -10.64
C GLU A 136 20.10 11.48 -10.51
N LEU A 137 19.92 10.71 -11.56
CA LEU A 137 18.87 9.68 -11.64
C LEU A 137 19.00 8.64 -10.51
N ALA A 138 20.23 8.27 -10.13
CA ALA A 138 20.49 7.31 -9.06
C ALA A 138 19.99 7.82 -7.68
N GLU A 139 20.21 9.10 -7.40
CA GLU A 139 19.76 9.75 -6.17
C GLU A 139 18.23 9.83 -6.12
N LEU A 140 17.60 10.22 -7.24
CA LEU A 140 16.14 10.24 -7.36
C LEU A 140 15.55 8.85 -7.15
N TRP A 141 16.17 7.79 -7.65
CA TRP A 141 15.70 6.43 -7.44
C TRP A 141 15.81 5.99 -5.99
N ASP A 142 16.84 6.38 -5.26
CA ASP A 142 16.99 6.04 -3.85
C ASP A 142 15.94 6.76 -3.00
N GLU A 143 15.71 8.05 -3.21
CA GLU A 143 14.62 8.77 -2.55
C GLU A 143 13.26 8.15 -2.86
N TYR A 144 13.04 7.77 -4.12
CA TYR A 144 11.80 7.20 -4.57
C TYR A 144 11.53 5.83 -3.91
N ARG A 145 12.57 4.99 -3.76
CA ARG A 145 12.49 3.72 -3.04
C ARG A 145 12.06 3.92 -1.59
N HIS A 146 12.71 4.82 -0.88
CA HIS A 146 12.35 5.11 0.50
C HIS A 146 10.89 5.56 0.64
N ARG A 147 10.43 6.46 -0.24
CA ARG A 147 9.03 6.91 -0.25
C ARG A 147 8.07 5.77 -0.55
N MET A 148 8.37 4.94 -1.54
CA MET A 148 7.52 3.82 -1.96
C MET A 148 7.41 2.74 -0.88
N ILE A 149 8.55 2.32 -0.31
CA ILE A 149 8.60 1.31 0.76
C ILE A 149 7.95 1.88 2.03
N GLY A 150 8.15 3.15 2.33
CA GLY A 150 7.53 3.84 3.46
C GLY A 150 6.01 3.83 3.47
N LEU A 151 5.34 3.58 2.33
CA LEU A 151 3.88 3.42 2.26
C LEU A 151 3.39 2.09 2.85
N SER A 152 4.25 1.08 2.92
CA SER A 152 3.89 -0.29 3.28
C SER A 152 4.44 -0.70 4.64
N GLY A 153 3.77 -1.66 5.27
CA GLY A 153 4.25 -2.31 6.48
C GLY A 153 4.70 -3.74 6.25
N ILE A 154 4.52 -4.25 5.02
CA ILE A 154 4.93 -5.59 4.59
C ILE A 154 5.58 -5.45 3.22
N ALA A 155 6.71 -6.11 3.00
CA ALA A 155 7.36 -6.20 1.70
C ALA A 155 7.50 -7.65 1.28
N LEU A 156 7.19 -7.92 0.00
CA LEU A 156 7.38 -9.21 -0.64
C LEU A 156 8.41 -9.03 -1.76
N PHE A 157 9.43 -9.86 -1.75
CA PHE A 157 10.51 -9.85 -2.75
C PHE A 157 10.44 -11.12 -3.58
N LEU A 158 10.32 -10.95 -4.90
CA LEU A 158 10.12 -12.05 -5.84
C LEU A 158 11.23 -12.08 -6.89
N PHE A 159 11.86 -13.24 -7.06
CA PHE A 159 12.97 -13.47 -7.98
C PHE A 159 14.20 -12.62 -7.68
N GLY A 160 14.40 -11.48 -8.31
CA GLY A 160 15.49 -10.56 -8.01
C GLY A 160 16.69 -10.73 -8.95
N ASN A 161 16.47 -11.11 -10.20
CA ASN A 161 17.50 -11.21 -11.23
C ASN A 161 17.20 -10.32 -12.44
N LYS A 162 18.23 -10.06 -13.23
CA LYS A 162 18.18 -9.30 -14.49
C LYS A 162 19.31 -9.72 -15.42
N VAL A 163 19.22 -9.41 -16.70
CA VAL A 163 20.34 -9.50 -17.62
C VAL A 163 21.24 -8.26 -17.49
N ASN A 164 22.54 -8.48 -17.47
CA ASN A 164 23.56 -7.48 -17.65
C ASN A 164 24.67 -8.06 -18.52
N ASP A 165 24.98 -7.42 -19.65
CA ASP A 165 25.98 -7.88 -20.62
C ASP A 165 25.80 -9.35 -21.06
N GLY A 166 24.54 -9.76 -21.25
CA GLY A 166 24.19 -11.13 -21.67
C GLY A 166 24.25 -12.19 -20.55
N GLN A 167 24.56 -11.80 -19.33
CA GLN A 167 24.60 -12.70 -18.17
C GLN A 167 23.51 -12.41 -17.18
N ILE A 168 22.96 -13.45 -16.54
CA ILE A 168 22.01 -13.30 -15.43
C ILE A 168 22.77 -12.88 -14.18
N VAL A 169 22.38 -11.74 -13.64
CA VAL A 169 22.95 -11.17 -12.41
C VAL A 169 21.85 -10.78 -11.43
N ASN A 170 22.22 -10.61 -10.17
CA ASN A 170 21.28 -10.09 -9.17
C ASN A 170 20.81 -8.67 -9.54
N ALA A 171 19.50 -8.43 -9.44
CA ALA A 171 18.91 -7.12 -9.67
C ALA A 171 19.27 -6.16 -8.53
N SER A 172 20.19 -5.25 -8.78
CA SER A 172 20.69 -4.29 -7.78
C SER A 172 19.58 -3.43 -7.18
N GLY A 173 18.52 -3.13 -7.94
CA GLY A 173 17.35 -2.39 -7.47
C GLY A 173 16.60 -3.14 -6.37
N VAL A 174 16.26 -4.40 -6.63
CA VAL A 174 15.57 -5.28 -5.65
C VAL A 174 16.41 -5.46 -4.39
N ARG A 175 17.74 -5.65 -4.55
CA ARG A 175 18.65 -5.76 -3.41
C ARG A 175 18.66 -4.49 -2.55
N ARG A 176 18.69 -3.30 -3.17
CA ARG A 176 18.63 -2.03 -2.44
C ARG A 176 17.32 -1.86 -1.72
N GLU A 177 16.19 -2.23 -2.33
CA GLU A 177 14.88 -2.21 -1.72
C GLU A 177 14.77 -3.15 -0.51
N PHE A 178 15.45 -4.30 -0.56
CA PHE A 178 15.52 -5.23 0.57
C PHE A 178 16.35 -4.70 1.74
N GLN A 179 17.28 -3.79 1.50
CA GLN A 179 18.16 -3.20 2.51
C GLN A 179 17.58 -2.00 3.25
N ILE A 180 16.46 -1.44 2.76
CA ILE A 180 15.71 -0.34 3.38
C ILE A 180 14.77 -0.88 4.46
#